data_7ad9eed31a202fbfc4bc2cdab14bc001
#
_entry.id   7ad9eed31a202fbfc4bc2cdab14bc001
#
_cell.length_a   1.000
_cell.length_b   1.000
_cell.length_c   1.000
_cell.angle_alpha   90.00
_cell.angle_beta   90.00
_cell.angle_gamma   90.00
#
_symmetry.space_group_name_H-M   'P 1'
#
loop_
_entity.id
_entity.type
_entity.pdbx_description
1 polymer ?
#
loop_
_entity_poly.entity_id
_entity_poly.type
_entity_poly.pdbx_seq_one_letter_code
_entity_poly.pdbx_strand_id
1 'polypeptide(L)'
;MLAAILACGSSATATPAPAAATAVPGAPSPTAMAPTSVPSSSGGSATSVPAPTTAPTAMPEVMVKPSGTINVGQKELGPYFGSPKLSGNPQIFLTNSAPITETLGMYDFTSNKVVPMLAESWDISADGTTWTYHIRKGVQFHKGFGEMTVEDVVFSFGQIRDSEKHARASNARKIFFPDDGSQSTPDDYTWVVNSGVAFSDVPILELLATPRATIAWIVSKKQFDQDGEKEANRNTSATGPWEIDEWRTGEFWRMKAFEDHWRKAPAFAELVEWEIPEESARVAGFKTGNLDTFVMALDSISEIEKVDGAQLLQVPNAGQAGLNIYGQTYLPARDGGGAPWPNYNPDLPWVSPTSDVNSPEWETARKVREALSIAIDRQTIVDELLLGFGHPLALRDWGGPDESRLPARMVWDFDPDRARALLAEAGFPDGFGLTLSPALRGAPSEVEACEAIAQYWDDIGIDVTFQNVPYGTLRPSFVARTYEGFSCHSVSIRLAPVQGYANYLNDSVFSYGTEHPFLEEKIPIIQTTTDRVARESLELEVADFQWDNVFGEVGLYVFDNVWPIGPKLATWDGFIKQGDLRQINGYEYMEPQ
;
A
#
# COMPACT_ATOMS: atom_id res chain seq x y z
N MET A 1 14.77 10.30 -31.09
CA MET A 1 15.99 10.07 -31.84
C MET A 1 16.81 9.07 -31.06
N LEU A 2 16.66 7.79 -31.37
CA LEU A 2 17.43 6.70 -30.76
C LEU A 2 18.84 6.72 -31.36
N ALA A 3 19.83 6.65 -30.51
CA ALA A 3 21.21 6.45 -30.92
C ALA A 3 21.48 4.93 -30.92
N ALA A 4 21.78 4.41 -32.11
CA ALA A 4 22.22 3.04 -32.30
C ALA A 4 23.63 2.86 -31.73
N ILE A 5 23.81 1.86 -30.87
CA ILE A 5 25.14 1.41 -30.42
C ILE A 5 25.53 0.19 -31.24
N LEU A 6 26.63 0.33 -31.98
CA LEU A 6 27.27 -0.72 -32.75
C LEU A 6 27.93 -1.76 -31.82
N ALA A 7 27.67 -3.02 -32.14
CA ALA A 7 28.41 -4.15 -31.59
C ALA A 7 29.84 -4.21 -32.11
N CYS A 8 30.83 -4.31 -31.23
CA CYS A 8 32.17 -4.82 -31.52
C CYS A 8 32.35 -6.14 -30.77
N GLY A 9 32.47 -7.21 -31.52
CA GLY A 9 32.80 -8.52 -30.99
C GLY A 9 34.23 -8.62 -30.45
N SER A 10 34.41 -9.33 -29.36
CA SER A 10 35.70 -9.87 -28.95
C SER A 10 35.55 -11.27 -28.38
N SER A 11 36.45 -12.10 -28.84
CA SER A 11 36.63 -13.54 -28.73
C SER A 11 36.52 -14.09 -27.31
N ALA A 12 35.83 -15.23 -27.22
CA ALA A 12 35.73 -16.10 -26.07
C ALA A 12 37.10 -16.66 -25.62
N THR A 13 37.42 -16.52 -24.35
CA THR A 13 38.45 -17.28 -23.64
C THR A 13 37.71 -18.24 -22.66
N ALA A 14 37.98 -19.53 -22.82
CA ALA A 14 37.39 -20.60 -22.03
C ALA A 14 37.89 -20.54 -20.57
N THR A 15 36.96 -20.57 -19.64
CA THR A 15 37.21 -20.72 -18.20
C THR A 15 37.19 -22.20 -17.83
N PRO A 16 38.12 -22.72 -17.02
CA PRO A 16 38.15 -24.14 -16.64
C PRO A 16 37.10 -24.47 -15.56
N ALA A 17 36.58 -25.70 -15.63
CA ALA A 17 35.58 -26.27 -14.73
C ALA A 17 36.06 -26.33 -13.26
N PRO A 18 35.16 -26.18 -12.27
CA PRO A 18 35.52 -26.33 -10.87
C PRO A 18 35.71 -27.79 -10.46
N ALA A 19 36.73 -28.01 -9.62
CA ALA A 19 37.12 -29.30 -9.07
C ALA A 19 36.05 -29.84 -8.08
N ALA A 20 35.92 -31.16 -8.06
CA ALA A 20 35.01 -31.92 -7.20
C ALA A 20 35.30 -31.70 -5.71
N ALA A 21 34.24 -31.44 -4.95
CA ALA A 21 34.26 -31.34 -3.50
C ALA A 21 34.40 -32.72 -2.85
N THR A 22 35.37 -32.86 -1.97
CA THR A 22 35.65 -34.03 -1.13
C THR A 22 34.61 -34.16 -0.01
N ALA A 23 34.09 -35.37 0.19
CA ALA A 23 33.12 -35.70 1.25
C ALA A 23 33.76 -35.63 2.65
N VAL A 24 33.02 -35.06 3.61
CA VAL A 24 33.30 -35.03 5.03
C VAL A 24 32.51 -36.15 5.74
N PRO A 25 33.11 -36.92 6.68
CA PRO A 25 32.43 -38.05 7.34
C PRO A 25 31.38 -37.62 8.37
N GLY A 26 30.35 -38.47 8.52
CA GLY A 26 29.10 -38.24 9.24
C GLY A 26 29.21 -37.99 10.75
N ALA A 27 28.27 -37.26 11.24
CA ALA A 27 27.89 -37.12 12.65
C ALA A 27 26.74 -38.08 13.02
N PRO A 28 26.65 -38.58 14.26
CA PRO A 28 25.72 -39.64 14.61
C PRO A 28 24.29 -39.14 14.84
N SER A 29 23.31 -40.01 14.49
CA SER A 29 21.89 -39.82 14.72
C SER A 29 21.49 -39.76 16.20
N PRO A 30 20.54 -38.94 16.61
CA PRO A 30 20.00 -38.99 17.96
C PRO A 30 18.98 -40.13 18.12
N THR A 31 19.16 -40.86 19.19
CA THR A 31 18.31 -41.97 19.65
C THR A 31 16.97 -41.47 20.16
N ALA A 32 15.88 -42.10 19.70
CA ALA A 32 14.52 -41.84 20.17
C ALA A 32 14.37 -42.30 21.63
N MET A 33 13.87 -41.39 22.49
CA MET A 33 13.40 -41.76 23.86
C MET A 33 11.88 -41.93 23.83
N ALA A 34 11.43 -43.02 24.48
CA ALA A 34 10.06 -43.42 24.66
C ALA A 34 9.29 -42.47 25.63
N PRO A 35 7.96 -42.35 25.52
CA PRO A 35 7.17 -41.45 26.36
C PRO A 35 6.95 -42.05 27.76
N THR A 36 7.28 -41.24 28.77
CA THR A 36 6.96 -41.55 30.18
C THR A 36 5.58 -40.97 30.52
N SER A 37 4.72 -41.82 31.12
CA SER A 37 3.39 -41.49 31.60
C SER A 37 3.38 -40.48 32.75
N VAL A 38 2.49 -39.48 32.66
CA VAL A 38 2.24 -38.47 33.70
C VAL A 38 1.08 -38.92 34.56
N PRO A 39 1.15 -38.87 35.90
CA PRO A 39 0.00 -39.10 36.77
C PRO A 39 -0.83 -37.82 36.90
N SER A 40 -2.14 -37.95 36.79
CA SER A 40 -3.13 -36.89 37.06
C SER A 40 -3.21 -36.60 38.57
N SER A 41 -3.05 -35.32 38.93
CA SER A 41 -3.50 -34.80 40.22
C SER A 41 -4.31 -33.52 40.03
N SER A 42 -5.55 -33.59 40.51
CA SER A 42 -6.50 -32.50 40.70
C SER A 42 -6.02 -31.53 41.77
N GLY A 43 -6.09 -30.23 41.51
CA GLY A 43 -5.89 -29.21 42.56
C GLY A 43 -5.75 -27.81 41.91
N GLY A 44 -6.84 -27.05 41.90
CA GLY A 44 -6.82 -25.67 41.43
C GLY A 44 -6.04 -24.78 42.37
N SER A 45 -5.21 -23.93 41.77
CA SER A 45 -4.73 -22.69 42.38
C SER A 45 -4.58 -21.65 41.29
N ALA A 46 -5.29 -20.55 41.47
CA ALA A 46 -5.21 -19.41 40.58
C ALA A 46 -3.76 -18.89 40.56
N THR A 47 -3.14 -18.93 39.40
CA THR A 47 -1.85 -18.33 39.19
C THR A 47 -2.05 -16.83 38.99
N SER A 48 -1.55 -16.03 39.92
CA SER A 48 -1.52 -14.57 39.83
C SER A 48 -0.70 -14.15 38.63
N VAL A 49 -1.31 -13.32 37.77
CA VAL A 49 -0.64 -12.59 36.71
C VAL A 49 0.42 -11.69 37.36
N PRO A 50 1.68 -11.67 36.86
CA PRO A 50 2.66 -10.71 37.37
C PRO A 50 2.18 -9.29 37.11
N ALA A 51 2.26 -8.44 38.14
CA ALA A 51 1.98 -7.02 38.01
C ALA A 51 2.86 -6.39 36.91
N PRO A 52 2.34 -5.42 36.15
CA PRO A 52 3.12 -4.76 35.13
C PRO A 52 4.36 -4.12 35.76
N THR A 53 5.51 -4.45 35.24
CA THR A 53 6.79 -3.83 35.58
C THR A 53 6.64 -2.33 35.28
N THR A 54 6.81 -1.49 36.28
CA THR A 54 6.84 -0.03 36.11
C THR A 54 7.88 0.31 35.05
N ALA A 55 7.45 1.00 34.00
CA ALA A 55 8.34 1.55 32.98
C ALA A 55 9.42 2.40 33.67
N PRO A 56 10.66 2.38 33.19
CA PRO A 56 11.69 3.26 33.71
C PRO A 56 11.21 4.70 33.58
N THR A 57 11.29 5.46 34.67
CA THR A 57 11.05 6.90 34.68
C THR A 57 12.06 7.53 33.71
N ALA A 58 11.59 8.02 32.58
CA ALA A 58 12.43 8.75 31.64
C ALA A 58 13.06 9.93 32.38
N MET A 59 14.38 10.05 32.27
CA MET A 59 15.05 11.29 32.68
C MET A 59 14.43 12.45 31.89
N PRO A 60 14.24 13.65 32.50
CA PRO A 60 13.74 14.79 31.77
C PRO A 60 14.69 15.06 30.60
N GLU A 61 14.20 14.82 29.40
CA GLU A 61 14.85 15.21 28.17
C GLU A 61 14.96 16.74 28.19
N VAL A 62 16.16 17.27 28.04
CA VAL A 62 16.35 18.71 27.94
C VAL A 62 15.62 19.13 26.66
N MET A 63 14.47 19.77 26.81
CA MET A 63 13.68 20.28 25.71
C MET A 63 14.51 21.32 24.96
N VAL A 64 15.19 20.89 23.90
CA VAL A 64 15.86 21.79 22.98
C VAL A 64 14.76 22.48 22.17
N LYS A 65 14.71 23.81 22.25
CA LYS A 65 13.71 24.57 21.50
C LYS A 65 13.91 24.34 20.00
N PRO A 66 12.84 23.99 19.24
CA PRO A 66 12.92 23.83 17.81
C PRO A 66 13.55 25.04 17.10
N SER A 67 14.44 24.80 16.14
CA SER A 67 15.13 25.88 15.40
C SER A 67 15.43 25.50 13.97
N GLY A 68 15.48 26.49 13.07
CA GLY A 68 15.76 26.26 11.66
C GLY A 68 14.54 25.72 10.89
N THR A 69 14.75 25.47 9.61
CA THR A 69 13.70 25.09 8.65
C THR A 69 14.13 23.85 7.88
N ILE A 70 13.22 22.90 7.68
CA ILE A 70 13.35 21.79 6.75
C ILE A 70 12.66 22.19 5.44
N ASN A 71 13.35 22.06 4.32
CA ASN A 71 12.80 22.30 2.98
C ASN A 71 12.70 20.98 2.21
N VAL A 72 11.48 20.63 1.81
CA VAL A 72 11.16 19.38 1.13
C VAL A 72 10.65 19.67 -0.28
N GLY A 73 11.23 19.04 -1.29
CA GLY A 73 10.75 19.11 -2.67
C GLY A 73 9.74 18.02 -2.96
N GLN A 74 8.49 18.39 -3.24
CA GLN A 74 7.41 17.49 -3.66
C GLN A 74 7.15 17.65 -5.16
N LYS A 75 6.70 16.58 -5.83
CA LYS A 75 6.29 16.64 -7.23
C LYS A 75 4.96 17.39 -7.40
N GLU A 76 4.05 17.19 -6.48
CA GLU A 76 2.70 17.75 -6.47
C GLU A 76 2.24 17.90 -5.01
N LEU A 77 1.63 19.02 -4.69
CA LEU A 77 0.95 19.27 -3.42
C LEU A 77 -0.57 19.28 -3.63
N GLY A 78 -1.32 18.88 -2.63
CA GLY A 78 -2.77 18.93 -2.68
C GLY A 78 -3.30 20.38 -2.58
N PRO A 79 -4.55 20.60 -2.98
CA PRO A 79 -5.13 21.94 -3.02
C PRO A 79 -5.42 22.56 -1.64
N TYR A 80 -5.58 21.74 -0.60
CA TYR A 80 -5.81 22.15 0.79
C TYR A 80 -5.78 20.92 1.73
N PHE A 81 -5.66 21.16 3.03
CA PHE A 81 -5.91 20.16 4.07
C PHE A 81 -7.42 19.93 4.22
N GLY A 82 -7.87 19.39 5.27
CA GLY A 82 -9.29 19.27 5.53
C GLY A 82 -9.67 18.02 6.30
N SER A 83 -10.96 17.82 6.43
CA SER A 83 -11.50 16.62 7.03
C SER A 83 -11.34 15.41 6.09
N PRO A 84 -11.37 14.20 6.63
CA PRO A 84 -11.36 12.97 5.83
C PRO A 84 -12.43 12.92 4.73
N LYS A 85 -13.55 13.62 4.91
CA LYS A 85 -14.65 13.72 3.93
C LYS A 85 -14.19 14.16 2.53
N LEU A 86 -13.16 15.00 2.46
CA LEU A 86 -12.66 15.58 1.21
C LEU A 86 -11.70 14.67 0.45
N SER A 87 -11.25 13.61 1.06
CA SER A 87 -10.27 12.68 0.49
C SER A 87 -10.83 11.88 -0.68
N GLY A 88 -10.84 12.48 -1.86
CA GLY A 88 -11.14 11.79 -3.12
C GLY A 88 -9.93 11.11 -3.76
N ASN A 89 -8.72 11.63 -3.51
CA ASN A 89 -7.45 11.03 -3.91
C ASN A 89 -6.58 10.84 -2.66
N PRO A 90 -6.49 9.62 -2.13
CA PRO A 90 -5.76 9.35 -0.90
C PRO A 90 -4.29 9.78 -0.95
N GLN A 91 -3.67 9.74 -2.11
CA GLN A 91 -2.22 9.91 -2.25
C GLN A 91 -1.75 11.36 -2.06
N ILE A 92 -2.46 12.31 -2.63
CA ILE A 92 -2.13 13.73 -2.48
C ILE A 92 -2.44 14.19 -1.06
N PHE A 93 -3.56 13.73 -0.49
CA PHE A 93 -3.93 14.08 0.88
C PHE A 93 -2.96 13.55 1.92
N LEU A 94 -2.46 12.33 1.73
CA LEU A 94 -1.55 11.71 2.69
C LEU A 94 -0.20 12.45 2.74
N THR A 95 0.33 12.89 1.62
CA THR A 95 1.58 13.66 1.58
C THR A 95 1.44 14.96 2.38
N ASN A 96 0.38 15.72 2.16
CA ASN A 96 0.24 17.04 2.75
C ASN A 96 -0.34 17.00 4.17
N SER A 97 -1.20 16.03 4.48
CA SER A 97 -1.88 15.97 5.78
C SER A 97 -1.09 15.21 6.83
N ALA A 98 -0.21 14.31 6.44
CA ALA A 98 0.52 13.46 7.37
C ALA A 98 1.33 14.23 8.44
N PRO A 99 2.00 15.34 8.14
CA PRO A 99 2.70 16.12 9.17
C PRO A 99 1.77 16.73 10.21
N ILE A 100 0.53 17.07 9.84
CA ILE A 100 -0.40 17.79 10.72
C ILE A 100 -1.47 16.91 11.34
N THR A 101 -1.68 15.69 10.84
CA THR A 101 -2.78 14.82 11.26
C THR A 101 -2.28 13.49 11.82
N GLU A 102 -3.07 12.90 12.68
CA GLU A 102 -2.83 11.57 13.22
C GLU A 102 -4.10 10.72 13.17
N THR A 103 -3.91 9.39 13.25
CA THR A 103 -4.98 8.39 13.21
C THR A 103 -5.04 7.59 14.50
N LEU A 104 -6.06 6.76 14.68
CA LEU A 104 -6.20 5.95 15.91
C LEU A 104 -5.06 4.95 16.08
N GLY A 105 -4.59 4.35 14.99
CA GLY A 105 -3.42 3.47 14.96
C GLY A 105 -2.41 3.95 13.94
N MET A 106 -1.20 3.40 13.99
CA MET A 106 -0.13 3.62 13.03
C MET A 106 0.39 2.28 12.54
N TYR A 107 0.71 2.17 11.26
CA TYR A 107 1.41 1.00 10.77
C TYR A 107 2.91 1.15 11.02
N ASP A 108 3.47 0.23 11.79
CA ASP A 108 4.90 0.14 12.04
C ASP A 108 5.54 -0.83 11.04
N PHE A 109 6.33 -0.30 10.12
CA PHE A 109 7.02 -1.08 9.07
C PHE A 109 8.11 -2.00 9.62
N THR A 110 8.62 -1.73 10.82
CA THR A 110 9.63 -2.59 11.45
C THR A 110 9.01 -3.89 11.97
N SER A 111 7.86 -3.78 12.63
CA SER A 111 7.13 -4.94 13.17
C SER A 111 6.09 -5.51 12.21
N ASN A 112 5.78 -4.80 11.12
CA ASN A 112 4.69 -5.10 10.17
C ASN A 112 3.33 -5.24 10.86
N LYS A 113 3.03 -4.35 11.81
CA LYS A 113 1.80 -4.37 12.58
C LYS A 113 1.19 -2.99 12.70
N VAL A 114 -0.12 -2.95 12.89
CA VAL A 114 -0.77 -1.74 13.39
C VAL A 114 -0.53 -1.63 14.88
N VAL A 115 0.03 -0.51 15.28
CA VAL A 115 0.35 -0.18 16.69
C VAL A 115 -0.50 1.00 17.16
N PRO A 116 -0.72 1.13 18.48
CA PRO A 116 -1.44 2.27 19.06
C PRO A 116 -0.87 3.63 18.68
N MET A 117 -1.76 4.59 18.38
CA MET A 117 -1.42 6.01 18.17
C MET A 117 -2.35 6.91 18.99
N LEU A 118 -3.39 7.51 18.40
CA LEU A 118 -4.40 8.27 19.15
C LEU A 118 -5.36 7.37 19.95
N ALA A 119 -5.50 6.08 19.59
CA ALA A 119 -5.99 5.08 20.51
C ALA A 119 -4.81 4.47 21.29
N GLU A 120 -4.91 4.38 22.60
CA GLU A 120 -3.90 3.70 23.45
C GLU A 120 -3.95 2.19 23.31
N SER A 121 -5.14 1.66 23.05
CA SER A 121 -5.43 0.24 22.86
C SER A 121 -6.82 0.05 22.25
N TRP A 122 -7.11 -1.18 21.87
CA TRP A 122 -8.46 -1.64 21.52
C TRP A 122 -8.66 -3.07 21.95
N ASP A 123 -9.90 -3.38 22.31
CA ASP A 123 -10.34 -4.72 22.66
C ASP A 123 -11.37 -5.22 21.65
N ILE A 124 -11.37 -6.54 21.40
CA ILE A 124 -12.28 -7.20 20.49
C ILE A 124 -13.06 -8.24 21.29
N SER A 125 -14.39 -8.25 21.19
CA SER A 125 -15.22 -9.28 21.79
C SER A 125 -14.90 -10.67 21.22
N ALA A 126 -15.16 -11.72 21.99
CA ALA A 126 -14.85 -13.09 21.60
C ALA A 126 -15.56 -13.55 20.31
N ASP A 127 -16.71 -12.95 19.99
CA ASP A 127 -17.46 -13.20 18.76
C ASP A 127 -17.05 -12.30 17.58
N GLY A 128 -16.09 -11.40 17.80
CA GLY A 128 -15.55 -10.49 16.77
C GLY A 128 -16.50 -9.38 16.34
N THR A 129 -17.64 -9.20 17.01
CA THR A 129 -18.66 -8.23 16.59
C THR A 129 -18.49 -6.85 17.22
N THR A 130 -17.87 -6.78 18.41
CA THR A 130 -17.73 -5.56 19.19
C THR A 130 -16.27 -5.16 19.36
N TRP A 131 -15.97 -3.91 19.01
CA TRP A 131 -14.67 -3.31 19.19
C TRP A 131 -14.79 -2.17 20.20
N THR A 132 -13.88 -2.12 21.17
CA THR A 132 -13.77 -1.04 22.15
C THR A 132 -12.43 -0.32 21.96
N TYR A 133 -12.47 0.95 21.59
CA TYR A 133 -11.28 1.78 21.41
C TYR A 133 -11.08 2.66 22.64
N HIS A 134 -9.88 2.62 23.19
CA HIS A 134 -9.47 3.47 24.31
C HIS A 134 -8.67 4.64 23.77
N ILE A 135 -9.25 5.83 23.82
CA ILE A 135 -8.69 7.06 23.25
C ILE A 135 -7.67 7.67 24.20
N ARG A 136 -6.55 8.10 23.67
CA ARG A 136 -5.45 8.70 24.44
C ARG A 136 -5.87 10.02 25.07
N LYS A 137 -5.60 10.17 26.38
CA LYS A 137 -5.84 11.41 27.13
C LYS A 137 -4.69 12.39 26.95
N GLY A 138 -4.98 13.68 27.11
CA GLY A 138 -3.97 14.76 27.09
C GLY A 138 -3.53 15.21 25.70
N VAL A 139 -4.04 14.61 24.62
CA VAL A 139 -3.71 15.01 23.25
C VAL A 139 -4.39 16.33 22.92
N GLN A 140 -3.59 17.35 22.60
CA GLN A 140 -4.10 18.68 22.28
C GLN A 140 -4.26 18.88 20.77
N PHE A 141 -5.32 19.57 20.38
CA PHE A 141 -5.46 20.09 19.03
C PHE A 141 -4.64 21.36 18.83
N HIS A 142 -4.15 21.56 17.61
CA HIS A 142 -3.53 22.80 17.18
C HIS A 142 -4.41 24.03 17.47
N LYS A 143 -3.82 25.22 17.49
CA LYS A 143 -4.52 26.52 17.55
C LYS A 143 -5.40 26.69 18.80
N GLY A 144 -5.18 25.90 19.83
CA GLY A 144 -5.89 26.04 21.11
C GLY A 144 -7.34 25.58 21.10
N PHE A 145 -7.71 24.69 20.18
CA PHE A 145 -9.06 24.10 20.15
C PHE A 145 -9.33 23.13 21.30
N GLY A 146 -8.31 22.81 22.09
CA GLY A 146 -8.42 22.02 23.31
C GLY A 146 -8.02 20.56 23.16
N GLU A 147 -8.34 19.77 24.17
CA GLU A 147 -8.02 18.34 24.20
C GLU A 147 -8.95 17.53 23.31
N MET A 148 -8.37 16.57 22.61
CA MET A 148 -9.10 15.59 21.80
C MET A 148 -9.91 14.65 22.71
N THR A 149 -11.15 14.39 22.31
CA THR A 149 -12.05 13.44 22.97
C THR A 149 -12.63 12.44 21.97
N VAL A 150 -13.38 11.48 22.48
CA VAL A 150 -14.11 10.52 21.66
C VAL A 150 -15.12 11.19 20.72
N GLU A 151 -15.62 12.38 21.06
CA GLU A 151 -16.55 13.13 20.20
C GLU A 151 -15.88 13.53 18.88
N ASP A 152 -14.60 13.93 18.91
CA ASP A 152 -13.81 14.27 17.72
C ASP A 152 -13.54 13.04 16.85
N VAL A 153 -13.31 11.89 17.49
CA VAL A 153 -13.11 10.60 16.81
C VAL A 153 -14.38 10.19 16.06
N VAL A 154 -15.52 10.16 16.74
CA VAL A 154 -16.81 9.80 16.12
C VAL A 154 -17.17 10.78 15.01
N PHE A 155 -16.94 12.08 15.22
CA PHE A 155 -17.13 13.10 14.20
C PHE A 155 -16.28 12.85 12.97
N SER A 156 -14.98 12.59 13.13
CA SER A 156 -14.04 12.37 12.01
C SER A 156 -14.38 11.12 11.21
N PHE A 157 -14.74 10.01 11.87
CA PHE A 157 -15.23 8.81 11.19
C PHE A 157 -16.59 9.05 10.51
N GLY A 158 -17.45 9.88 11.09
CA GLY A 158 -18.69 10.35 10.47
C GLY A 158 -18.44 11.11 9.17
N GLN A 159 -17.39 11.92 9.09
CA GLN A 159 -16.97 12.60 7.86
C GLN A 159 -16.65 11.60 6.73
N ILE A 160 -16.04 10.46 7.06
CA ILE A 160 -15.78 9.39 6.08
C ILE A 160 -17.08 8.73 5.64
N ARG A 161 -17.94 8.37 6.62
CA ARG A 161 -19.27 7.76 6.35
C ARG A 161 -20.07 8.57 5.35
N ASP A 162 -20.09 9.89 5.54
CA ASP A 162 -20.95 10.83 4.78
C ASP A 162 -20.28 11.33 3.49
N SER A 163 -19.08 10.87 3.17
CA SER A 163 -18.38 11.25 1.95
C SER A 163 -18.89 10.49 0.74
N GLU A 164 -19.15 11.21 -0.35
CA GLU A 164 -19.43 10.63 -1.67
C GLU A 164 -18.15 10.28 -2.45
N LYS A 165 -17.01 10.81 -2.02
CA LYS A 165 -15.72 10.71 -2.74
C LYS A 165 -14.73 9.75 -2.09
N HIS A 166 -14.89 9.51 -0.80
CA HIS A 166 -13.97 8.72 -0.02
C HIS A 166 -14.06 7.24 -0.36
N ALA A 167 -12.94 6.64 -0.77
CA ALA A 167 -12.88 5.25 -1.23
C ALA A 167 -13.35 4.22 -0.18
N ARG A 168 -13.27 4.56 1.11
CA ARG A 168 -13.65 3.68 2.22
C ARG A 168 -14.96 4.06 2.89
N ALA A 169 -15.76 4.95 2.30
CA ALA A 169 -17.05 5.36 2.88
C ALA A 169 -18.00 4.17 3.09
N SER A 170 -18.02 3.21 2.14
CA SER A 170 -18.82 1.99 2.28
C SER A 170 -18.34 1.11 3.46
N ASN A 171 -17.02 0.94 3.61
CA ASN A 171 -16.46 0.18 4.74
C ASN A 171 -16.74 0.88 6.07
N ALA A 172 -16.58 2.21 6.13
CA ALA A 172 -16.90 2.97 7.33
C ALA A 172 -18.37 2.81 7.73
N ARG A 173 -19.30 2.85 6.76
CA ARG A 173 -20.73 2.60 7.02
C ARG A 173 -20.97 1.19 7.57
N LYS A 174 -20.42 0.17 6.92
CA LYS A 174 -20.63 -1.23 7.32
C LYS A 174 -20.03 -1.58 8.68
N ILE A 175 -18.86 -1.03 9.01
CA ILE A 175 -18.08 -1.42 10.19
C ILE A 175 -18.39 -0.53 11.39
N PHE A 176 -18.35 0.80 11.21
CA PHE A 176 -18.43 1.75 12.32
C PHE A 176 -19.84 2.33 12.52
N PHE A 177 -20.68 2.34 11.48
CA PHE A 177 -22.03 2.91 11.51
C PHE A 177 -23.07 1.99 10.85
N PRO A 178 -23.10 0.69 11.17
CA PRO A 178 -24.03 -0.23 10.54
C PRO A 178 -25.47 0.02 10.97
N ASP A 179 -26.45 -0.24 10.07
CA ASP A 179 -27.86 -0.05 10.35
C ASP A 179 -28.36 -0.98 11.48
N ASP A 180 -27.84 -2.23 11.50
CA ASP A 180 -28.20 -3.26 12.48
C ASP A 180 -27.26 -3.32 13.69
N GLY A 181 -26.28 -2.41 13.75
CA GLY A 181 -25.30 -2.34 14.82
C GLY A 181 -25.60 -1.24 15.83
N SER A 182 -24.63 -0.99 16.67
CA SER A 182 -24.72 0.10 17.65
C SER A 182 -23.36 0.68 17.95
N GLN A 183 -23.38 1.93 18.43
CA GLN A 183 -22.19 2.56 18.99
C GLN A 183 -22.55 3.33 20.26
N SER A 184 -21.58 3.42 21.16
CA SER A 184 -21.72 4.21 22.38
C SER A 184 -20.38 4.84 22.79
N THR A 185 -20.49 5.93 23.52
CA THR A 185 -19.36 6.65 24.12
C THR A 185 -19.63 6.76 25.61
N PRO A 186 -19.32 5.71 26.41
CA PRO A 186 -19.66 5.66 27.82
C PRO A 186 -18.93 6.74 28.65
N ASP A 187 -17.82 7.26 28.15
CA ASP A 187 -17.05 8.37 28.69
C ASP A 187 -16.34 9.12 27.56
N ASP A 188 -15.59 10.19 27.90
CA ASP A 188 -14.92 11.07 26.93
C ASP A 188 -13.77 10.38 26.16
N TYR A 189 -13.37 9.16 26.54
CA TYR A 189 -12.19 8.47 26.00
C TYR A 189 -12.45 7.02 25.60
N THR A 190 -13.70 6.60 25.57
CA THR A 190 -14.06 5.23 25.18
C THR A 190 -15.08 5.25 24.05
N TRP A 191 -14.74 4.58 22.94
CA TRP A 191 -15.65 4.35 21.82
C TRP A 191 -15.92 2.87 21.67
N VAL A 192 -17.18 2.47 21.82
CA VAL A 192 -17.64 1.10 21.64
C VAL A 192 -18.43 1.01 20.35
N VAL A 193 -18.03 0.13 19.46
CA VAL A 193 -18.68 -0.12 18.17
C VAL A 193 -19.06 -1.59 18.09
N ASN A 194 -20.35 -1.85 17.91
CA ASN A 194 -20.86 -3.17 17.56
C ASN A 194 -21.31 -3.14 16.10
N SER A 195 -20.62 -3.87 15.25
CA SER A 195 -20.88 -3.93 13.82
C SER A 195 -22.08 -4.82 13.43
N GLY A 196 -22.66 -5.55 14.39
CA GLY A 196 -23.75 -6.51 14.13
C GLY A 196 -23.29 -7.81 13.48
N VAL A 197 -22.13 -7.80 12.81
CA VAL A 197 -21.48 -8.96 12.19
C VAL A 197 -20.01 -8.99 12.58
N ALA A 198 -19.43 -10.17 12.66
CA ALA A 198 -18.00 -10.31 12.89
C ALA A 198 -17.21 -9.82 11.66
N PHE A 199 -16.11 -9.11 11.92
CA PHE A 199 -15.10 -8.82 10.91
C PHE A 199 -13.75 -9.36 11.38
N SER A 200 -12.91 -9.78 10.44
CA SER A 200 -11.49 -9.94 10.72
C SER A 200 -10.87 -8.59 11.10
N ASP A 201 -9.71 -8.60 11.73
CA ASP A 201 -9.00 -7.38 12.11
C ASP A 201 -8.61 -6.50 10.91
N VAL A 202 -8.33 -7.08 9.74
CA VAL A 202 -7.77 -6.38 8.58
C VAL A 202 -8.64 -5.23 8.06
N PRO A 203 -9.96 -5.39 7.76
CA PRO A 203 -10.79 -4.28 7.30
C PRO A 203 -10.92 -3.14 8.31
N ILE A 204 -10.80 -3.47 9.59
CA ILE A 204 -10.89 -2.50 10.69
C ILE A 204 -9.56 -1.76 10.83
N LEU A 205 -8.45 -2.50 10.92
CA LEU A 205 -7.12 -1.92 11.05
C LEU A 205 -6.74 -1.07 9.84
N GLU A 206 -7.25 -1.41 8.65
CA GLU A 206 -7.11 -0.58 7.45
C GLU A 206 -7.69 0.83 7.65
N LEU A 207 -8.79 0.98 8.38
CA LEU A 207 -9.40 2.28 8.68
C LEU A 207 -8.77 2.99 9.88
N LEU A 208 -8.02 2.28 10.72
CA LEU A 208 -7.41 2.87 11.92
C LEU A 208 -6.00 3.41 11.68
N ALA A 209 -5.27 2.87 10.70
CA ALA A 209 -3.83 3.08 10.62
C ALA A 209 -3.37 3.79 9.35
N THR A 210 -2.50 4.78 9.51
CA THR A 210 -1.67 5.34 8.44
C THR A 210 -0.25 4.79 8.58
N PRO A 211 0.56 4.84 7.52
CA PRO A 211 0.31 5.45 6.20
C PRO A 211 -0.24 4.47 5.14
N ARG A 212 -0.35 3.16 5.40
CA ARG A 212 -0.56 2.18 4.34
C ARG A 212 -1.89 2.23 3.60
N ALA A 213 -2.99 2.63 4.24
CA ALA A 213 -4.27 2.58 3.56
C ALA A 213 -5.27 3.62 4.05
N THR A 214 -5.01 4.20 5.16
CA THR A 214 -6.00 4.96 5.89
C THR A 214 -5.90 6.44 5.66
N ILE A 215 -7.06 7.00 5.63
CA ILE A 215 -7.35 8.39 5.52
C ILE A 215 -8.40 8.77 6.57
N ALA A 216 -8.42 8.04 7.69
CA ALA A 216 -9.29 8.28 8.85
C ALA A 216 -8.54 9.07 9.93
N TRP A 217 -7.97 10.23 9.55
CA TRP A 217 -7.34 11.12 10.52
C TRP A 217 -8.36 11.88 11.35
N ILE A 218 -7.94 12.31 12.53
CA ILE A 218 -8.80 13.00 13.49
C ILE A 218 -8.64 14.51 13.36
N VAL A 219 -9.78 15.22 13.28
CA VAL A 219 -9.87 16.68 13.22
C VAL A 219 -10.75 17.20 14.35
N SER A 220 -10.53 18.45 14.78
CA SER A 220 -11.29 19.06 15.86
C SER A 220 -12.73 19.36 15.44
N LYS A 221 -13.70 18.64 16.02
CA LYS A 221 -15.12 18.96 15.88
C LYS A 221 -15.45 20.36 16.34
N LYS A 222 -14.84 20.79 17.45
CA LYS A 222 -15.02 22.13 17.99
C LYS A 222 -14.64 23.21 16.99
N GLN A 223 -13.56 23.01 16.21
CA GLN A 223 -13.21 23.93 15.12
C GLN A 223 -14.30 23.97 14.05
N PHE A 224 -14.80 22.80 13.62
CA PHE A 224 -15.86 22.74 12.61
C PHE A 224 -17.15 23.45 13.07
N ASP A 225 -17.48 23.33 14.36
CA ASP A 225 -18.66 23.99 14.96
C ASP A 225 -18.47 25.51 15.06
N GLN A 226 -17.25 26.00 15.32
CA GLN A 226 -16.95 27.43 15.51
C GLN A 226 -16.69 28.16 14.19
N ASP A 227 -15.85 27.61 13.32
CA ASP A 227 -15.36 28.26 12.11
C ASP A 227 -16.23 27.93 10.88
N GLY A 228 -17.02 26.86 10.97
CA GLY A 228 -17.77 26.27 9.87
C GLY A 228 -16.90 25.40 8.95
N GLU A 229 -17.55 24.46 8.25
CA GLU A 229 -16.86 23.41 7.44
C GLU A 229 -15.84 23.97 6.45
N LYS A 230 -16.15 25.09 5.79
CA LYS A 230 -15.28 25.69 4.77
C LYS A 230 -13.95 26.19 5.35
N GLU A 231 -13.99 26.92 6.44
CA GLU A 231 -12.79 27.48 7.05
C GLU A 231 -12.01 26.43 7.81
N ALA A 232 -12.70 25.54 8.54
CA ALA A 232 -12.06 24.41 9.22
C ALA A 232 -11.31 23.50 8.24
N ASN A 233 -11.86 23.24 7.05
CA ASN A 233 -11.16 22.48 6.01
C ASN A 233 -9.98 23.22 5.40
N ARG A 234 -10.01 24.54 5.37
CA ARG A 234 -8.92 25.34 4.81
C ARG A 234 -7.75 25.54 5.78
N ASN A 235 -8.04 25.59 7.06
CA ASN A 235 -7.09 25.92 8.12
C ASN A 235 -7.20 24.90 9.26
N THR A 236 -7.12 23.62 8.92
CA THR A 236 -7.45 22.48 9.76
C THR A 236 -6.64 22.46 11.05
N SER A 237 -7.34 22.27 12.16
CA SER A 237 -6.78 21.93 13.46
C SER A 237 -6.83 20.41 13.64
N ALA A 238 -5.68 19.80 13.82
CA ALA A 238 -5.50 18.38 14.08
C ALA A 238 -4.47 18.19 15.21
N THR A 239 -3.91 16.99 15.37
CA THR A 239 -3.11 16.61 16.54
C THR A 239 -1.65 16.32 16.22
N GLY A 240 -1.23 16.41 14.95
CA GLY A 240 0.11 16.03 14.51
C GLY A 240 1.23 16.93 15.03
N PRO A 241 2.50 16.55 14.79
CA PRO A 241 3.67 17.27 15.30
C PRO A 241 3.89 18.65 14.63
N TRP A 242 3.19 18.92 13.55
CA TRP A 242 3.29 20.19 12.83
C TRP A 242 1.93 20.88 12.72
N GLU A 243 1.91 22.20 12.89
CA GLU A 243 0.73 23.04 12.74
C GLU A 243 0.84 23.87 11.46
N ILE A 244 -0.24 23.94 10.67
CA ILE A 244 -0.24 24.75 9.46
C ILE A 244 -0.13 26.24 9.75
N ASP A 245 0.81 26.92 9.09
CA ASP A 245 1.03 28.35 9.17
C ASP A 245 0.53 29.07 7.92
N GLU A 246 1.05 28.71 6.75
CA GLU A 246 0.68 29.32 5.46
C GLU A 246 0.76 28.26 4.36
N TRP A 247 -0.12 28.37 3.37
CA TRP A 247 -0.03 27.56 2.16
C TRP A 247 -0.51 28.33 0.93
N ARG A 248 0.07 27.98 -0.22
CA ARG A 248 -0.30 28.50 -1.53
C ARG A 248 -0.38 27.35 -2.52
N THR A 249 -1.54 27.18 -3.14
CA THR A 249 -1.75 26.12 -4.13
C THR A 249 -0.76 26.27 -5.28
N GLY A 250 -0.09 25.17 -5.63
CA GLY A 250 0.90 25.13 -6.70
C GLY A 250 2.24 25.78 -6.37
N GLU A 251 2.46 26.17 -5.10
CA GLU A 251 3.70 26.79 -4.66
C GLU A 251 4.30 26.06 -3.47
N PHE A 252 3.68 26.18 -2.29
CA PHE A 252 4.22 25.61 -1.06
C PHE A 252 3.19 25.44 0.07
N TRP A 253 3.60 24.64 1.06
CA TRP A 253 2.96 24.48 2.35
C TRP A 253 4.00 24.72 3.45
N ARG A 254 3.74 25.69 4.36
CA ARG A 254 4.58 25.98 5.49
C ARG A 254 3.88 25.63 6.78
N MET A 255 4.59 24.92 7.63
CA MET A 255 4.11 24.43 8.92
C MET A 255 5.10 24.82 10.01
N LYS A 256 4.59 25.04 11.21
CA LYS A 256 5.38 25.30 12.42
C LYS A 256 5.40 24.07 13.29
N ALA A 257 6.48 23.87 14.03
CA ALA A 257 6.57 22.83 15.04
C ALA A 257 5.49 23.03 16.11
N PHE A 258 4.78 21.97 16.45
CA PHE A 258 3.92 21.92 17.60
C PHE A 258 4.77 21.48 18.81
N GLU A 259 5.28 22.46 19.56
CA GLU A 259 6.29 22.26 20.61
C GLU A 259 5.81 21.33 21.74
N ASP A 260 4.50 21.34 22.03
CA ASP A 260 3.87 20.51 23.07
C ASP A 260 3.27 19.20 22.52
N HIS A 261 3.76 18.72 21.38
CA HIS A 261 3.23 17.50 20.77
C HIS A 261 3.40 16.29 21.69
N TRP A 262 2.32 15.55 21.90
CA TRP A 262 2.20 14.48 22.90
C TRP A 262 3.20 13.32 22.73
N ARG A 263 3.68 13.06 21.52
CA ARG A 263 4.58 11.94 21.20
C ARG A 263 6.04 12.40 21.04
N LYS A 264 6.30 13.34 20.17
CA LYS A 264 7.62 13.92 19.91
C LYS A 264 7.46 15.30 19.28
N ALA A 265 8.00 16.32 19.94
CA ALA A 265 8.13 17.64 19.32
C ALA A 265 9.22 17.60 18.24
N PRO A 266 9.04 18.30 17.10
CA PRO A 266 10.08 18.43 16.09
C PRO A 266 11.32 19.15 16.60
N ALA A 267 12.51 18.76 16.11
CA ALA A 267 13.76 19.48 16.40
C ALA A 267 13.87 20.77 15.58
N PHE A 268 13.26 20.83 14.41
CA PHE A 268 13.19 22.03 13.56
C PHE A 268 11.95 22.87 13.87
N ALA A 269 12.06 24.19 13.73
CA ALA A 269 10.96 25.13 14.02
C ALA A 269 9.95 25.21 12.87
N GLU A 270 10.39 24.97 11.64
CA GLU A 270 9.57 25.07 10.44
C GLU A 270 9.80 23.88 9.50
N LEU A 271 8.72 23.45 8.84
CA LEU A 271 8.70 22.52 7.73
C LEU A 271 8.07 23.24 6.54
N VAL A 272 8.76 23.25 5.39
CA VAL A 272 8.23 23.80 4.14
C VAL A 272 8.28 22.75 3.07
N GLU A 273 7.12 22.36 2.57
CA GLU A 273 6.99 21.51 1.38
C GLU A 273 6.77 22.40 0.17
N TRP A 274 7.64 22.26 -0.82
CA TRP A 274 7.63 23.03 -2.08
C TRP A 274 7.08 22.17 -3.21
N GLU A 275 6.13 22.69 -4.00
CA GLU A 275 5.69 22.05 -5.22
C GLU A 275 6.67 22.35 -6.35
N ILE A 276 7.43 21.34 -6.74
CA ILE A 276 8.44 21.41 -7.79
C ILE A 276 8.25 20.20 -8.72
N PRO A 277 7.41 20.29 -9.76
CA PRO A 277 7.08 19.14 -10.62
C PRO A 277 8.29 18.51 -11.31
N GLU A 278 9.23 19.35 -11.76
CA GLU A 278 10.39 18.91 -12.54
C GLU A 278 11.48 18.28 -11.68
N GLU A 279 11.86 17.03 -12.00
CA GLU A 279 12.92 16.30 -11.29
C GLU A 279 14.25 17.06 -11.29
N SER A 280 14.67 17.57 -12.45
CA SER A 280 15.92 18.32 -12.58
C SER A 280 15.98 19.57 -11.68
N ALA A 281 14.83 20.22 -11.44
CA ALA A 281 14.75 21.36 -10.54
C ALA A 281 14.87 20.93 -9.07
N ARG A 282 14.28 19.77 -8.67
CA ARG A 282 14.46 19.21 -7.33
C ARG A 282 15.90 18.81 -7.07
N VAL A 283 16.54 18.11 -8.03
CA VAL A 283 17.97 17.75 -7.98
C VAL A 283 18.85 19.00 -7.84
N ALA A 284 18.60 20.05 -8.63
CA ALA A 284 19.34 21.31 -8.55
C ALA A 284 19.14 22.01 -7.19
N GLY A 285 17.91 22.03 -6.68
CA GLY A 285 17.58 22.56 -5.35
C GLY A 285 18.32 21.84 -4.23
N PHE A 286 18.40 20.53 -4.29
CA PHE A 286 19.14 19.71 -3.34
C PHE A 286 20.65 19.95 -3.42
N LYS A 287 21.24 19.94 -4.63
CA LYS A 287 22.67 20.19 -4.85
C LYS A 287 23.13 21.58 -4.37
N THR A 288 22.23 22.55 -4.35
CA THR A 288 22.52 23.91 -3.87
C THR A 288 22.18 24.11 -2.39
N GLY A 289 21.63 23.10 -1.70
CA GLY A 289 21.20 23.18 -0.30
C GLY A 289 19.90 23.99 -0.07
N ASN A 290 19.14 24.29 -1.14
CA ASN A 290 17.81 24.90 -1.04
C ASN A 290 16.74 23.89 -0.64
N LEU A 291 16.97 22.60 -0.89
CA LEU A 291 16.17 21.48 -0.42
C LEU A 291 17.01 20.59 0.49
N ASP A 292 16.44 20.12 1.58
CA ASP A 292 17.06 19.21 2.52
C ASP A 292 16.72 17.74 2.20
N THR A 293 15.60 17.51 1.53
CA THR A 293 15.16 16.23 0.95
C THR A 293 14.13 16.48 -0.16
N PHE A 294 13.86 15.48 -0.98
CA PHE A 294 12.84 15.58 -2.04
C PHE A 294 12.39 14.22 -2.55
N VAL A 295 11.22 14.18 -3.21
CA VAL A 295 10.75 13.01 -3.97
C VAL A 295 11.68 12.82 -5.17
N MET A 296 12.45 11.73 -5.16
CA MET A 296 13.52 11.47 -6.12
C MET A 296 13.15 10.33 -7.07
N ALA A 297 13.47 10.50 -8.35
CA ALA A 297 13.52 9.41 -9.31
C ALA A 297 14.83 8.62 -9.15
N LEU A 298 14.78 7.29 -9.37
CA LEU A 298 15.96 6.43 -9.15
C LEU A 298 17.13 6.77 -10.06
N ASP A 299 16.90 7.24 -11.28
CA ASP A 299 17.93 7.68 -12.22
C ASP A 299 18.72 8.90 -11.73
N SER A 300 18.19 9.66 -10.77
CA SER A 300 18.87 10.78 -10.13
C SER A 300 19.90 10.38 -9.07
N ILE A 301 19.92 9.12 -8.62
CA ILE A 301 20.82 8.62 -7.56
C ILE A 301 22.28 9.01 -7.82
N SER A 302 22.78 8.79 -9.04
CA SER A 302 24.16 9.08 -9.42
C SER A 302 24.53 10.57 -9.32
N GLU A 303 23.56 11.48 -9.38
CA GLU A 303 23.77 12.91 -9.19
C GLU A 303 23.79 13.30 -7.72
N ILE A 304 23.00 12.60 -6.90
CA ILE A 304 22.91 12.84 -5.46
C ILE A 304 24.16 12.33 -4.73
N GLU A 305 24.68 11.17 -5.13
CA GLU A 305 25.92 10.61 -4.58
C GLU A 305 27.16 11.52 -4.74
N LYS A 306 27.11 12.49 -5.65
CA LYS A 306 28.16 13.50 -5.85
C LYS A 306 28.05 14.69 -4.89
N VAL A 307 27.00 14.77 -4.09
CA VAL A 307 26.82 15.85 -3.11
C VAL A 307 27.50 15.48 -1.80
N ASP A 308 28.49 16.27 -1.42
CA ASP A 308 29.23 16.05 -0.18
C ASP A 308 28.30 16.05 1.05
N GLY A 309 28.37 14.96 1.83
CA GLY A 309 27.58 14.78 3.03
C GLY A 309 26.11 14.40 2.79
N ALA A 310 25.67 14.21 1.55
CA ALA A 310 24.37 13.63 1.26
C ALA A 310 24.35 12.13 1.60
N GLN A 311 23.19 11.63 2.01
CA GLN A 311 22.94 10.23 2.25
C GLN A 311 21.69 9.78 1.50
N LEU A 312 21.62 8.50 1.15
CA LEU A 312 20.43 7.86 0.60
C LEU A 312 19.79 6.98 1.66
N LEU A 313 18.51 7.20 1.92
CA LEU A 313 17.70 6.38 2.80
C LEU A 313 16.85 5.44 1.96
N GLN A 314 16.95 4.14 2.19
CA GLN A 314 16.15 3.12 1.52
C GLN A 314 15.05 2.64 2.47
N VAL A 315 13.82 2.64 1.97
CA VAL A 315 12.66 2.00 2.60
C VAL A 315 12.32 0.75 1.81
N PRO A 316 12.65 -0.43 2.33
CA PRO A 316 12.39 -1.68 1.62
C PRO A 316 10.88 -1.97 1.57
N ASN A 317 10.44 -2.63 0.51
CA ASN A 317 9.06 -3.03 0.30
C ASN A 317 8.07 -1.86 0.43
N ALA A 318 8.39 -0.73 -0.17
CA ALA A 318 7.55 0.47 -0.11
C ALA A 318 6.24 0.31 -0.88
N GLY A 319 6.25 -0.49 -1.94
CA GLY A 319 5.07 -0.77 -2.74
C GLY A 319 5.23 -1.97 -3.66
N GLN A 320 4.18 -2.26 -4.39
CA GLN A 320 4.13 -3.37 -5.33
C GLN A 320 3.41 -2.97 -6.61
N ALA A 321 3.82 -3.56 -7.73
CA ALA A 321 3.19 -3.39 -9.02
C ALA A 321 2.57 -4.70 -9.51
N GLY A 322 1.48 -4.59 -10.24
CA GLY A 322 0.79 -5.71 -10.87
C GLY A 322 0.22 -5.33 -12.22
N LEU A 323 -0.12 -6.34 -12.98
CA LEU A 323 -0.78 -6.24 -14.27
C LEU A 323 -2.26 -6.58 -14.08
N ASN A 324 -3.14 -5.61 -14.27
CA ASN A 324 -4.58 -5.82 -14.24
C ASN A 324 -5.06 -6.27 -15.61
N ILE A 325 -5.86 -7.34 -15.62
CA ILE A 325 -6.45 -7.93 -16.82
C ILE A 325 -7.95 -7.63 -16.81
N TYR A 326 -8.39 -6.67 -17.63
CA TYR A 326 -9.80 -6.25 -17.66
C TYR A 326 -10.68 -7.14 -18.53
N GLY A 327 -12.00 -7.08 -18.28
CA GLY A 327 -13.00 -7.73 -19.11
C GLY A 327 -13.40 -9.14 -18.69
N GLN A 328 -12.78 -9.70 -17.65
CA GLN A 328 -13.10 -11.03 -17.11
C GLN A 328 -14.25 -10.95 -16.10
N THR A 329 -15.36 -10.37 -16.52
CA THR A 329 -16.55 -10.14 -15.69
C THR A 329 -17.57 -11.22 -15.97
N TYR A 330 -17.70 -12.19 -15.07
CA TYR A 330 -18.61 -13.33 -15.24
C TYR A 330 -19.95 -13.15 -14.55
N LEU A 331 -20.04 -12.16 -13.65
CA LEU A 331 -21.26 -11.89 -12.91
C LEU A 331 -22.02 -10.72 -13.54
N PRO A 332 -23.37 -10.77 -13.59
CA PRO A 332 -24.16 -9.63 -14.01
C PRO A 332 -23.91 -8.41 -13.15
N ALA A 333 -23.94 -7.21 -13.77
CA ALA A 333 -23.90 -5.96 -13.05
C ALA A 333 -25.06 -5.88 -12.04
N ARG A 334 -24.79 -5.55 -10.79
CA ARG A 334 -25.81 -5.54 -9.72
C ARG A 334 -26.95 -4.59 -9.99
N ASP A 335 -26.65 -3.43 -10.61
CA ASP A 335 -27.63 -2.41 -10.97
C ASP A 335 -28.16 -2.54 -12.40
N GLY A 336 -27.69 -3.57 -13.13
CA GLY A 336 -27.96 -3.75 -14.56
C GLY A 336 -29.13 -4.65 -14.91
N GLY A 337 -29.99 -5.02 -13.94
CA GLY A 337 -31.13 -5.90 -14.20
C GLY A 337 -30.74 -7.30 -14.70
N GLY A 338 -29.54 -7.78 -14.37
CA GLY A 338 -29.00 -9.07 -14.81
C GLY A 338 -28.19 -9.00 -16.11
N ALA A 339 -27.95 -7.82 -16.66
CA ALA A 339 -27.07 -7.63 -17.81
C ALA A 339 -25.58 -7.70 -17.38
N PRO A 340 -24.68 -8.14 -18.28
CA PRO A 340 -23.24 -8.06 -18.05
C PRO A 340 -22.76 -6.62 -17.88
N TRP A 341 -21.56 -6.47 -17.27
CA TRP A 341 -20.88 -5.18 -17.22
C TRP A 341 -20.49 -4.70 -18.62
N PRO A 342 -20.37 -3.36 -18.86
CA PRO A 342 -20.10 -2.81 -20.18
C PRO A 342 -18.80 -3.33 -20.85
N ASN A 343 -17.76 -3.62 -20.07
CA ASN A 343 -16.48 -4.13 -20.58
C ASN A 343 -16.43 -5.66 -20.72
N TYR A 344 -17.51 -6.38 -20.45
CA TYR A 344 -17.54 -7.81 -20.71
C TYR A 344 -17.60 -8.06 -22.22
N ASN A 345 -16.52 -8.60 -22.73
CA ASN A 345 -16.38 -8.94 -24.15
C ASN A 345 -15.76 -10.34 -24.28
N PRO A 346 -16.58 -11.39 -24.48
CA PRO A 346 -16.10 -12.76 -24.57
C PRO A 346 -15.32 -13.06 -25.86
N ASP A 347 -15.27 -12.13 -26.83
CA ASP A 347 -14.49 -12.27 -28.06
C ASP A 347 -13.01 -11.86 -27.85
N LEU A 348 -12.67 -11.28 -26.67
CA LEU A 348 -11.28 -10.97 -26.35
C LEU A 348 -10.49 -12.26 -26.03
N PRO A 349 -9.28 -12.43 -26.59
CA PRO A 349 -8.51 -13.69 -26.48
C PRO A 349 -8.24 -14.15 -25.04
N TRP A 350 -8.14 -13.23 -24.09
CA TRP A 350 -7.86 -13.51 -22.67
C TRP A 350 -9.12 -13.67 -21.80
N VAL A 351 -10.31 -13.50 -22.38
CA VAL A 351 -11.61 -13.61 -21.70
C VAL A 351 -12.26 -14.93 -22.06
N SER A 352 -12.74 -15.68 -21.05
CA SER A 352 -13.56 -16.87 -21.30
C SER A 352 -15.05 -16.47 -21.35
N PRO A 353 -15.86 -17.07 -22.21
CA PRO A 353 -17.32 -16.87 -22.21
C PRO A 353 -18.02 -17.56 -21.03
N THR A 354 -17.30 -18.34 -20.23
CA THR A 354 -17.81 -19.08 -19.08
C THR A 354 -16.89 -18.93 -17.87
N SER A 355 -17.46 -19.04 -16.68
CA SER A 355 -16.72 -19.12 -15.41
C SER A 355 -16.37 -20.57 -14.99
N ASP A 356 -16.71 -21.57 -15.80
CA ASP A 356 -16.30 -22.95 -15.52
C ASP A 356 -14.81 -23.13 -15.84
N VAL A 357 -13.99 -23.16 -14.79
CA VAL A 357 -12.54 -23.33 -14.90
C VAL A 357 -12.07 -24.63 -15.55
N ASN A 358 -12.98 -25.62 -15.70
CA ASN A 358 -12.70 -26.90 -16.35
C ASN A 358 -13.13 -26.91 -17.83
N SER A 359 -13.70 -25.84 -18.34
CA SER A 359 -14.14 -25.78 -19.73
C SER A 359 -12.95 -25.58 -20.71
N PRO A 360 -13.05 -26.07 -21.95
CA PRO A 360 -12.05 -25.80 -22.97
C PRO A 360 -11.87 -24.32 -23.29
N GLU A 361 -12.94 -23.55 -23.21
CA GLU A 361 -12.95 -22.10 -23.44
C GLU A 361 -12.16 -21.36 -22.36
N TRP A 362 -12.31 -21.79 -21.08
CA TRP A 362 -11.51 -21.26 -19.98
C TRP A 362 -10.02 -21.56 -20.18
N GLU A 363 -9.69 -22.81 -20.50
CA GLU A 363 -8.31 -23.23 -20.72
C GLU A 363 -7.65 -22.47 -21.89
N THR A 364 -8.40 -22.18 -22.96
CA THR A 364 -7.94 -21.36 -24.07
C THR A 364 -7.58 -19.95 -23.60
N ALA A 365 -8.48 -19.27 -22.90
CA ALA A 365 -8.24 -17.94 -22.37
C ALA A 365 -7.12 -17.93 -21.30
N ARG A 366 -7.03 -18.97 -20.46
CA ARG A 366 -5.97 -19.14 -19.46
C ARG A 366 -4.59 -19.22 -20.11
N LYS A 367 -4.44 -19.99 -21.20
CA LYS A 367 -3.19 -20.08 -21.99
C LYS A 367 -2.74 -18.72 -22.52
N VAL A 368 -3.68 -17.90 -22.99
CA VAL A 368 -3.37 -16.53 -23.44
C VAL A 368 -2.86 -15.69 -22.28
N ARG A 369 -3.54 -15.71 -21.12
CA ARG A 369 -3.11 -14.97 -19.94
C ARG A 369 -1.75 -15.44 -19.42
N GLU A 370 -1.51 -16.76 -19.45
CA GLU A 370 -0.21 -17.35 -19.09
C GLU A 370 0.90 -16.88 -20.05
N ALA A 371 0.65 -16.92 -21.36
CA ALA A 371 1.60 -16.47 -22.37
C ALA A 371 2.00 -14.99 -22.14
N LEU A 372 1.02 -14.11 -21.92
CA LEU A 372 1.27 -12.70 -21.62
C LEU A 372 2.07 -12.51 -20.33
N SER A 373 1.89 -13.38 -19.33
CA SER A 373 2.62 -13.31 -18.07
C SER A 373 4.06 -13.79 -18.17
N ILE A 374 4.31 -14.96 -18.78
CA ILE A 374 5.66 -15.54 -18.87
C ILE A 374 6.54 -14.85 -19.93
N ALA A 375 5.96 -14.03 -20.78
CA ALA A 375 6.70 -13.18 -21.73
C ALA A 375 7.38 -11.98 -21.05
N ILE A 376 7.10 -11.69 -19.77
CA ILE A 376 7.64 -10.53 -19.07
C ILE A 376 8.87 -10.93 -18.27
N ASP A 377 10.03 -10.34 -18.60
CA ASP A 377 11.25 -10.46 -17.80
C ASP A 377 11.22 -9.50 -16.61
N ARG A 378 10.66 -9.99 -15.50
CA ARG A 378 10.51 -9.23 -14.25
C ARG A 378 11.86 -8.93 -13.60
N GLN A 379 12.83 -9.84 -13.74
CA GLN A 379 14.15 -9.63 -13.15
C GLN A 379 14.90 -8.50 -13.86
N THR A 380 14.86 -8.47 -15.20
CA THR A 380 15.46 -7.36 -15.97
C THR A 380 14.79 -6.03 -15.66
N ILE A 381 13.45 -5.99 -15.47
CA ILE A 381 12.77 -4.76 -15.01
C ILE A 381 13.32 -4.30 -13.66
N VAL A 382 13.51 -5.21 -12.70
CA VAL A 382 14.06 -4.86 -11.39
C VAL A 382 15.52 -4.40 -11.49
N ASP A 383 16.35 -5.12 -12.23
CA ASP A 383 17.78 -4.83 -12.31
C ASP A 383 18.06 -3.52 -13.05
N GLU A 384 17.39 -3.27 -14.17
CA GLU A 384 17.71 -2.17 -15.08
C GLU A 384 16.87 -0.91 -14.82
N LEU A 385 15.57 -1.06 -14.49
CA LEU A 385 14.68 0.09 -14.30
C LEU A 385 14.53 0.48 -12.83
N LEU A 386 14.58 -0.49 -11.92
CA LEU A 386 14.57 -0.22 -10.48
C LEU A 386 15.97 -0.20 -9.87
N LEU A 387 17.04 -0.37 -10.66
CA LEU A 387 18.43 -0.39 -10.22
C LEU A 387 18.70 -1.36 -9.06
N GLY A 388 17.98 -2.49 -9.00
CA GLY A 388 18.02 -3.47 -7.92
C GLY A 388 17.25 -3.07 -6.66
N PHE A 389 16.55 -1.94 -6.65
CA PHE A 389 15.69 -1.53 -5.53
C PHE A 389 14.31 -2.18 -5.59
N GLY A 390 14.27 -3.50 -5.41
CA GLY A 390 13.07 -4.32 -5.43
C GLY A 390 13.33 -5.78 -5.74
N HIS A 391 12.27 -6.52 -6.02
CA HIS A 391 12.34 -7.93 -6.45
C HIS A 391 11.08 -8.32 -7.25
N PRO A 392 11.16 -9.38 -8.11
CA PRO A 392 10.00 -9.91 -8.81
C PRO A 392 8.90 -10.38 -7.87
N LEU A 393 7.64 -10.20 -8.25
CA LEU A 393 6.46 -10.57 -7.47
C LEU A 393 5.59 -11.57 -8.25
N ALA A 394 5.16 -12.64 -7.59
CA ALA A 394 4.31 -13.66 -8.19
C ALA A 394 2.85 -13.21 -8.33
N LEU A 395 2.24 -12.80 -7.24
CA LEU A 395 0.85 -12.34 -7.16
C LEU A 395 0.77 -10.96 -6.54
N ARG A 396 0.09 -10.05 -7.19
CA ARG A 396 -0.21 -8.74 -6.58
C ARG A 396 -1.06 -8.94 -5.32
N ASP A 397 -0.92 -8.01 -4.37
CA ASP A 397 -1.46 -8.04 -3.01
C ASP A 397 -0.76 -8.98 -2.04
N TRP A 398 0.24 -9.76 -2.51
CA TRP A 398 1.07 -10.63 -1.68
C TRP A 398 2.47 -10.08 -1.37
N GLY A 399 2.86 -8.97 -1.97
CA GLY A 399 4.16 -8.35 -1.69
C GLY A 399 4.32 -8.01 -0.21
N GLY A 400 5.57 -8.04 0.27
CA GLY A 400 5.92 -7.76 1.66
C GLY A 400 5.91 -9.00 2.57
N PRO A 401 5.48 -8.88 3.85
CA PRO A 401 5.65 -9.97 4.83
C PRO A 401 4.93 -11.27 4.46
N ASP A 402 3.79 -11.18 3.79
CA ASP A 402 2.97 -12.33 3.44
C ASP A 402 3.48 -13.10 2.22
N GLU A 403 4.39 -12.53 1.44
CA GLU A 403 4.95 -13.17 0.26
C GLU A 403 5.64 -14.50 0.59
N SER A 404 6.30 -14.57 1.75
CA SER A 404 6.94 -15.80 2.24
C SER A 404 5.98 -16.96 2.51
N ARG A 405 4.67 -16.70 2.55
CA ARG A 405 3.62 -17.71 2.70
C ARG A 405 3.26 -18.38 1.37
N LEU A 406 3.59 -17.74 0.24
CA LEU A 406 3.30 -18.31 -1.07
C LEU A 406 4.07 -19.61 -1.31
N PRO A 407 3.44 -20.63 -1.91
CA PRO A 407 4.13 -21.83 -2.33
C PRO A 407 5.30 -21.54 -3.28
N ALA A 408 6.41 -22.23 -3.12
CA ALA A 408 7.62 -22.04 -3.94
C ALA A 408 7.41 -22.25 -5.46
N ARG A 409 6.30 -22.88 -5.87
CA ARG A 409 5.90 -23.02 -7.28
C ARG A 409 5.39 -21.72 -7.91
N MET A 410 5.03 -20.75 -7.10
CA MET A 410 4.48 -19.49 -7.59
C MET A 410 5.61 -18.51 -7.94
N VAL A 411 6.29 -18.80 -9.04
CA VAL A 411 7.35 -17.97 -9.60
C VAL A 411 7.11 -17.86 -11.11
N TRP A 412 7.11 -16.66 -11.65
CA TRP A 412 7.02 -16.42 -13.08
C TRP A 412 8.40 -16.56 -13.73
N ASP A 413 8.61 -17.68 -14.42
CA ASP A 413 9.78 -17.82 -15.27
C ASP A 413 9.61 -17.01 -16.57
N PHE A 414 10.66 -16.35 -17.01
CA PHE A 414 10.67 -15.66 -18.30
C PHE A 414 10.92 -16.68 -19.41
N ASP A 415 9.91 -16.96 -20.23
CA ASP A 415 9.99 -17.91 -21.35
C ASP A 415 9.17 -17.43 -22.57
N PRO A 416 9.73 -16.54 -23.41
CA PRO A 416 9.03 -16.02 -24.58
C PRO A 416 8.78 -17.08 -25.66
N ASP A 417 9.57 -18.15 -25.72
CA ASP A 417 9.35 -19.24 -26.68
C ASP A 417 8.14 -20.08 -26.27
N ARG A 418 8.02 -20.40 -24.99
CA ARG A 418 6.81 -21.05 -24.45
C ARG A 418 5.59 -20.13 -24.56
N ALA A 419 5.74 -18.82 -24.38
CA ALA A 419 4.65 -17.85 -24.58
C ALA A 419 4.10 -17.91 -26.01
N ARG A 420 4.96 -17.90 -27.04
CA ARG A 420 4.54 -18.06 -28.44
C ARG A 420 3.83 -19.42 -28.69
N ALA A 421 4.35 -20.49 -28.08
CA ALA A 421 3.73 -21.82 -28.19
C ALA A 421 2.33 -21.82 -27.57
N LEU A 422 2.13 -21.21 -26.38
CA LEU A 422 0.83 -21.09 -25.74
C LEU A 422 -0.17 -20.27 -26.56
N LEU A 423 0.27 -19.16 -27.16
CA LEU A 423 -0.57 -18.38 -28.08
C LEU A 423 -1.01 -19.22 -29.29
N ALA A 424 -0.10 -19.98 -29.90
CA ALA A 424 -0.42 -20.88 -31.02
C ALA A 424 -1.39 -22.00 -30.59
N GLU A 425 -1.18 -22.63 -29.43
CA GLU A 425 -2.09 -23.62 -28.84
C GLU A 425 -3.49 -23.04 -28.56
N ALA A 426 -3.57 -21.76 -28.20
CA ALA A 426 -4.82 -21.03 -27.97
C ALA A 426 -5.50 -20.56 -29.28
N GLY A 427 -4.88 -20.76 -30.45
CA GLY A 427 -5.43 -20.37 -31.74
C GLY A 427 -4.99 -19.01 -32.26
N PHE A 428 -3.97 -18.40 -31.64
CA PHE A 428 -3.42 -17.07 -31.98
C PHE A 428 -1.92 -17.16 -32.40
N PRO A 429 -1.55 -17.96 -33.41
CA PRO A 429 -0.14 -18.13 -33.82
C PRO A 429 0.48 -16.82 -34.37
N ASP A 430 -0.35 -15.91 -34.88
CA ASP A 430 0.07 -14.61 -35.43
C ASP A 430 -0.17 -13.47 -34.46
N GLY A 431 -0.50 -13.78 -33.18
CA GLY A 431 -0.82 -12.79 -32.15
C GLY A 431 -2.18 -12.10 -32.32
N PHE A 432 -2.36 -10.97 -31.66
CA PHE A 432 -3.56 -10.14 -31.70
C PHE A 432 -3.26 -8.74 -31.16
N GLY A 433 -4.20 -7.79 -31.33
CA GLY A 433 -4.08 -6.44 -30.79
C GLY A 433 -4.65 -6.31 -29.38
N LEU A 434 -4.01 -5.52 -28.53
CA LEU A 434 -4.54 -5.13 -27.22
C LEU A 434 -4.11 -3.71 -26.80
N THR A 435 -4.83 -3.12 -25.84
CA THR A 435 -4.46 -1.84 -25.23
C THR A 435 -3.74 -2.10 -23.90
N LEU A 436 -2.61 -1.40 -23.68
CA LEU A 436 -1.90 -1.38 -22.41
C LEU A 436 -1.76 0.06 -21.92
N SER A 437 -2.14 0.32 -20.66
CA SER A 437 -2.04 1.65 -20.06
C SER A 437 -1.28 1.61 -18.74
N PRO A 438 -0.29 2.50 -18.52
CA PRO A 438 0.25 2.73 -17.20
C PRO A 438 -0.78 3.47 -16.35
N ALA A 439 -1.13 2.91 -15.19
CA ALA A 439 -1.97 3.57 -14.21
C ALA A 439 -1.09 4.35 -13.24
N LEU A 440 -0.60 5.53 -13.68
CA LEU A 440 0.40 6.34 -12.99
C LEU A 440 -0.04 6.73 -11.59
N ARG A 441 0.66 6.21 -10.59
CA ARG A 441 0.36 6.42 -9.17
C ARG A 441 1.56 6.85 -8.34
N GLY A 442 2.72 7.07 -8.97
CA GLY A 442 3.93 7.62 -8.36
C GLY A 442 4.93 6.57 -7.86
N ALA A 443 4.84 5.32 -8.32
CA ALA A 443 5.91 4.36 -8.12
C ALA A 443 7.14 4.71 -8.98
N PRO A 444 8.35 4.28 -8.58
CA PRO A 444 9.52 4.44 -9.41
C PRO A 444 9.33 3.74 -10.77
N SER A 445 9.76 4.41 -11.85
CA SER A 445 9.79 3.85 -13.21
C SER A 445 8.48 3.20 -13.69
N GLU A 446 7.31 3.72 -13.26
CA GLU A 446 5.99 3.15 -13.60
C GLU A 446 5.71 3.13 -15.11
N VAL A 447 6.13 4.18 -15.84
CA VAL A 447 5.91 4.29 -17.28
C VAL A 447 6.88 3.37 -18.01
N GLU A 448 8.14 3.45 -17.68
CA GLU A 448 9.24 2.71 -18.30
C GLU A 448 9.05 1.19 -18.14
N ALA A 449 8.61 0.74 -16.97
CA ALA A 449 8.28 -0.66 -16.73
C ALA A 449 7.09 -1.13 -17.58
N CYS A 450 6.07 -0.28 -17.75
CA CYS A 450 4.92 -0.60 -18.60
C CYS A 450 5.29 -0.57 -20.09
N GLU A 451 6.18 0.32 -20.53
CA GLU A 451 6.74 0.34 -21.88
C GLU A 451 7.60 -0.91 -22.16
N ALA A 452 8.39 -1.37 -21.19
CA ALA A 452 9.14 -2.62 -21.30
C ALA A 452 8.20 -3.82 -21.49
N ILE A 453 7.09 -3.88 -20.74
CA ILE A 453 6.07 -4.92 -20.91
C ILE A 453 5.47 -4.88 -22.33
N ALA A 454 5.16 -3.69 -22.85
CA ALA A 454 4.68 -3.55 -24.22
C ALA A 454 5.68 -4.13 -25.23
N GLN A 455 6.99 -3.88 -25.05
CA GLN A 455 8.03 -4.41 -25.92
C GLN A 455 8.14 -5.96 -25.80
N TYR A 456 8.11 -6.52 -24.58
CA TYR A 456 8.11 -7.98 -24.40
C TYR A 456 6.92 -8.66 -25.10
N TRP A 457 5.77 -8.00 -25.13
CA TRP A 457 4.58 -8.51 -25.80
C TRP A 457 4.68 -8.36 -27.33
N ASP A 458 5.24 -7.25 -27.83
CA ASP A 458 5.54 -7.09 -29.26
C ASP A 458 6.48 -8.19 -29.76
N ASP A 459 7.49 -8.55 -28.97
CA ASP A 459 8.44 -9.61 -29.27
C ASP A 459 7.80 -10.99 -29.42
N ILE A 460 6.64 -11.24 -28.83
CA ILE A 460 5.87 -12.48 -28.98
C ILE A 460 4.71 -12.38 -29.97
N GLY A 461 4.59 -11.27 -30.69
CA GLY A 461 3.61 -11.05 -31.76
C GLY A 461 2.32 -10.35 -31.35
N ILE A 462 2.28 -9.71 -30.16
CA ILE A 462 1.12 -8.93 -29.72
C ILE A 462 1.28 -7.48 -30.20
N ASP A 463 0.27 -6.96 -30.94
CA ASP A 463 0.22 -5.57 -31.40
C ASP A 463 -0.30 -4.67 -30.27
N VAL A 464 0.62 -4.01 -29.54
CA VAL A 464 0.29 -3.24 -28.33
C VAL A 464 -0.02 -1.78 -28.68
N THR A 465 -1.27 -1.37 -28.46
CA THR A 465 -1.64 0.06 -28.39
C THR A 465 -1.30 0.60 -27.01
N PHE A 466 -0.16 1.29 -26.87
CA PHE A 466 0.27 1.88 -25.61
C PHE A 466 -0.41 3.22 -25.37
N GLN A 467 -1.21 3.29 -24.28
CA GLN A 467 -2.02 4.47 -23.96
C GLN A 467 -1.53 5.15 -22.67
N ASN A 468 -0.54 6.03 -22.80
CA ASN A 468 0.00 6.79 -21.69
C ASN A 468 -0.82 8.05 -21.42
N VAL A 469 -1.76 7.97 -20.47
CA VAL A 469 -2.61 9.09 -20.05
C VAL A 469 -2.65 9.15 -18.52
N PRO A 470 -2.86 10.35 -17.93
CA PRO A 470 -2.95 10.48 -16.46
C PRO A 470 -3.98 9.54 -15.84
N TYR A 471 -3.68 8.97 -14.67
CA TYR A 471 -4.58 8.07 -13.95
C TYR A 471 -5.97 8.67 -13.72
N GLY A 472 -6.06 9.97 -13.44
CA GLY A 472 -7.34 10.68 -13.29
C GLY A 472 -8.22 10.61 -14.54
N THR A 473 -7.65 10.46 -15.72
CA THR A 473 -8.36 10.29 -17.01
C THR A 473 -8.84 8.85 -17.19
N LEU A 474 -8.03 7.86 -16.79
CA LEU A 474 -8.37 6.43 -16.90
C LEU A 474 -9.38 5.97 -15.83
N ARG A 475 -9.23 6.48 -14.61
CA ARG A 475 -10.00 6.02 -13.44
C ARG A 475 -11.53 5.99 -13.66
N PRO A 476 -12.18 6.99 -14.30
CA PRO A 476 -13.61 6.91 -14.59
C PRO A 476 -14.01 5.69 -15.42
N SER A 477 -13.20 5.30 -16.41
CA SER A 477 -13.47 4.13 -17.25
C SER A 477 -13.29 2.82 -16.47
N PHE A 478 -12.33 2.75 -15.54
CA PHE A 478 -12.16 1.61 -14.65
C PHE A 478 -13.38 1.45 -13.72
N VAL A 479 -13.81 2.55 -13.08
CA VAL A 479 -14.96 2.55 -12.16
C VAL A 479 -16.25 2.22 -12.89
N ALA A 480 -16.44 2.75 -14.10
CA ALA A 480 -17.60 2.47 -14.95
C ALA A 480 -17.53 1.10 -15.64
N ARG A 481 -16.38 0.40 -15.53
CA ARG A 481 -16.11 -0.88 -16.21
C ARG A 481 -16.37 -0.79 -17.72
N THR A 482 -15.79 0.24 -18.33
CA THR A 482 -15.83 0.48 -19.79
C THR A 482 -14.46 0.37 -20.44
N TYR A 483 -13.41 0.08 -19.64
CA TYR A 483 -12.06 -0.10 -20.13
C TYR A 483 -11.84 -1.54 -20.59
N GLU A 484 -11.25 -1.72 -21.77
CA GLU A 484 -10.83 -3.02 -22.31
C GLU A 484 -9.30 -3.03 -22.42
N GLY A 485 -8.68 -4.15 -22.07
CA GLY A 485 -7.22 -4.33 -22.18
C GLY A 485 -6.54 -4.60 -20.85
N PHE A 486 -5.36 -4.02 -20.67
CA PHE A 486 -4.49 -4.24 -19.53
C PHE A 486 -3.99 -2.91 -18.95
N SER A 487 -3.69 -2.90 -17.66
CA SER A 487 -2.96 -1.78 -17.06
C SER A 487 -1.87 -2.25 -16.12
N CYS A 488 -0.72 -1.57 -16.16
CA CYS A 488 0.31 -1.67 -15.14
C CYS A 488 -0.12 -0.80 -13.95
N HIS A 489 -0.22 -1.37 -12.76
CA HIS A 489 -0.83 -0.70 -11.64
C HIS A 489 -0.01 -0.89 -10.36
N SER A 490 0.49 0.19 -9.79
CA SER A 490 1.20 0.17 -8.52
C SER A 490 0.28 0.47 -7.34
N VAL A 491 0.53 -0.18 -6.22
CA VAL A 491 -0.17 0.03 -4.95
C VAL A 491 0.79 -0.14 -3.78
N SER A 492 0.40 0.37 -2.60
CA SER A 492 1.11 0.10 -1.36
C SER A 492 1.09 -1.38 -1.01
N ILE A 493 2.08 -1.84 -0.27
CA ILE A 493 2.06 -3.19 0.33
C ILE A 493 0.83 -3.31 1.23
N ARG A 494 0.22 -4.47 1.26
CA ARG A 494 -1.00 -4.73 2.04
C ARG A 494 -0.69 -5.12 3.48
N LEU A 495 -1.66 -4.88 4.37
CA LEU A 495 -1.63 -5.43 5.74
C LEU A 495 -1.79 -6.96 5.74
N ALA A 496 -2.60 -7.44 4.82
CA ALA A 496 -2.79 -8.84 4.48
C ALA A 496 -3.42 -8.92 3.08
N PRO A 497 -3.29 -10.05 2.35
CA PRO A 497 -3.82 -10.19 0.99
C PRO A 497 -5.31 -9.88 0.86
N VAL A 498 -6.11 -10.22 1.86
CA VAL A 498 -7.57 -9.96 1.89
C VAL A 498 -7.92 -8.48 1.74
N GLN A 499 -7.02 -7.56 2.08
CA GLN A 499 -7.21 -6.13 1.86
C GLN A 499 -7.34 -5.80 0.36
N GLY A 500 -6.57 -6.47 -0.50
CA GLY A 500 -6.66 -6.34 -1.96
C GLY A 500 -7.83 -7.11 -2.55
N TYR A 501 -8.16 -8.25 -1.97
CA TYR A 501 -9.20 -9.14 -2.48
C TYR A 501 -10.58 -8.51 -2.58
N ALA A 502 -10.89 -7.51 -1.75
CA ALA A 502 -12.12 -6.74 -1.87
C ALA A 502 -12.31 -6.11 -3.28
N ASN A 503 -11.23 -5.92 -4.04
CA ASN A 503 -11.31 -5.39 -5.41
C ASN A 503 -11.84 -6.41 -6.42
N TYR A 504 -11.89 -7.69 -6.08
CA TYR A 504 -12.41 -8.76 -6.96
C TYR A 504 -13.91 -9.01 -6.78
N LEU A 505 -14.55 -8.33 -5.84
CA LEU A 505 -15.98 -8.46 -5.62
C LEU A 505 -16.79 -7.62 -6.60
N ASN A 506 -17.91 -8.16 -7.04
CA ASN A 506 -18.81 -7.55 -8.02
C ASN A 506 -19.39 -6.20 -7.57
N ASP A 507 -19.47 -5.93 -6.26
CA ASP A 507 -19.93 -4.65 -5.69
C ASP A 507 -18.80 -3.66 -5.40
N SER A 508 -17.56 -4.03 -5.68
CA SER A 508 -16.42 -3.14 -5.46
C SER A 508 -16.41 -1.99 -6.45
N VAL A 509 -16.18 -0.78 -5.95
CA VAL A 509 -15.99 0.42 -6.78
C VAL A 509 -14.72 0.33 -7.63
N PHE A 510 -13.75 -0.50 -7.19
CA PHE A 510 -12.46 -0.68 -7.85
C PHE A 510 -12.32 -2.02 -8.54
N SER A 511 -13.39 -2.79 -8.67
CA SER A 511 -13.33 -4.03 -9.43
C SER A 511 -12.98 -3.74 -10.88
N TYR A 512 -12.03 -4.48 -11.39
CA TYR A 512 -11.49 -4.30 -12.74
C TYR A 512 -12.08 -5.29 -13.75
N GLY A 513 -13.25 -5.84 -13.45
CA GLY A 513 -13.84 -6.90 -14.26
C GLY A 513 -13.15 -8.23 -14.04
N THR A 514 -12.83 -8.52 -12.80
CA THR A 514 -12.13 -9.73 -12.35
C THR A 514 -12.96 -10.53 -11.34
N GLU A 515 -14.28 -10.34 -11.39
CA GLU A 515 -15.22 -11.06 -10.56
C GLU A 515 -15.37 -12.51 -11.02
N HIS A 516 -15.41 -13.41 -10.06
CA HIS A 516 -15.64 -14.82 -10.31
C HIS A 516 -16.51 -15.43 -9.21
N PRO A 517 -17.41 -16.38 -9.50
CA PRO A 517 -18.26 -17.01 -8.48
C PRO A 517 -17.48 -17.57 -7.30
N PHE A 518 -16.30 -18.16 -7.54
CA PHE A 518 -15.41 -18.65 -6.48
C PHE A 518 -14.95 -17.51 -5.54
N LEU A 519 -14.57 -16.35 -6.11
CA LEU A 519 -14.09 -15.21 -5.33
C LEU A 519 -15.23 -14.56 -4.55
N GLU A 520 -16.42 -14.45 -5.14
CA GLU A 520 -17.65 -13.96 -4.46
C GLU A 520 -18.06 -14.83 -3.27
N GLU A 521 -17.80 -16.15 -3.34
CA GLU A 521 -18.03 -17.05 -2.22
C GLU A 521 -16.95 -16.92 -1.15
N LYS A 522 -15.67 -16.94 -1.53
CA LYS A 522 -14.53 -17.05 -0.60
C LYS A 522 -14.19 -15.75 0.11
N ILE A 523 -14.18 -14.63 -0.59
CA ILE A 523 -13.69 -13.36 -0.02
C ILE A 523 -14.53 -12.89 1.17
N PRO A 524 -15.88 -12.91 1.15
CA PRO A 524 -16.69 -12.57 2.34
C PRO A 524 -16.38 -13.46 3.55
N ILE A 525 -16.11 -14.76 3.33
CA ILE A 525 -15.73 -15.67 4.40
C ILE A 525 -14.39 -15.24 5.01
N ILE A 526 -13.41 -14.92 4.17
CA ILE A 526 -12.10 -14.43 4.63
C ILE A 526 -12.26 -13.14 5.44
N GLN A 527 -13.07 -12.20 4.96
CA GLN A 527 -13.29 -10.90 5.62
C GLN A 527 -13.96 -11.03 7.00
N THR A 528 -14.72 -12.10 7.23
CA THR A 528 -15.42 -12.35 8.49
C THR A 528 -14.73 -13.39 9.38
N THR A 529 -13.68 -14.04 8.91
CA THR A 529 -12.92 -15.02 9.69
C THR A 529 -11.99 -14.30 10.66
N THR A 530 -12.30 -14.38 11.96
CA THR A 530 -11.54 -13.73 13.04
C THR A 530 -10.30 -14.52 13.46
N ASP A 531 -10.32 -15.86 13.31
CA ASP A 531 -9.14 -16.68 13.55
C ASP A 531 -8.11 -16.46 12.43
N ARG A 532 -6.94 -15.96 12.82
CA ARG A 532 -5.88 -15.59 11.88
C ARG A 532 -5.37 -16.77 11.06
N VAL A 533 -5.19 -17.96 11.70
CA VAL A 533 -4.63 -19.12 11.00
C VAL A 533 -5.63 -19.65 9.97
N ALA A 534 -6.91 -19.71 10.33
CA ALA A 534 -7.97 -20.09 9.41
C ALA A 534 -8.08 -19.09 8.24
N ARG A 535 -8.02 -17.80 8.53
CA ARG A 535 -8.03 -16.75 7.50
C ARG A 535 -6.84 -16.89 6.54
N GLU A 536 -5.63 -17.04 7.07
CA GLU A 536 -4.42 -17.23 6.28
C GLU A 536 -4.47 -18.46 5.36
N SER A 537 -5.13 -19.53 5.81
CA SER A 537 -5.37 -20.72 4.97
C SER A 537 -6.34 -20.43 3.82
N LEU A 538 -7.42 -19.71 4.08
CA LEU A 538 -8.39 -19.30 3.06
C LEU A 538 -7.78 -18.31 2.04
N GLU A 539 -6.90 -17.41 2.49
CA GLU A 539 -6.15 -16.51 1.60
C GLU A 539 -5.28 -17.29 0.62
N LEU A 540 -4.64 -18.38 1.06
CA LEU A 540 -3.87 -19.28 0.19
C LEU A 540 -4.76 -20.02 -0.84
N GLU A 541 -6.00 -20.40 -0.48
CA GLU A 541 -6.93 -20.96 -1.46
C GLU A 541 -7.25 -19.97 -2.61
N VAL A 542 -7.37 -18.68 -2.27
CA VAL A 542 -7.55 -17.63 -3.28
C VAL A 542 -6.27 -17.44 -4.11
N ALA A 543 -5.09 -17.47 -3.47
CA ALA A 543 -3.81 -17.40 -4.18
C ALA A 543 -3.63 -18.57 -5.17
N ASP A 544 -3.94 -19.79 -4.74
CA ASP A 544 -3.91 -20.98 -5.60
C ASP A 544 -4.86 -20.82 -6.81
N PHE A 545 -6.09 -20.34 -6.57
CA PHE A 545 -7.03 -20.06 -7.65
C PHE A 545 -6.49 -19.03 -8.65
N GLN A 546 -5.96 -17.92 -8.14
CA GLN A 546 -5.40 -16.85 -8.99
C GLN A 546 -4.21 -17.35 -9.80
N TRP A 547 -3.31 -18.09 -9.17
CA TRP A 547 -2.13 -18.65 -9.81
C TRP A 547 -2.47 -19.68 -10.88
N ASP A 548 -3.25 -20.70 -10.53
CA ASP A 548 -3.56 -21.81 -11.41
C ASP A 548 -4.39 -21.37 -12.64
N ASN A 549 -5.18 -20.32 -12.49
CA ASN A 549 -6.02 -19.77 -13.54
C ASN A 549 -5.44 -18.53 -14.22
N VAL A 550 -4.30 -18.00 -13.76
CA VAL A 550 -3.76 -16.70 -14.20
C VAL A 550 -4.86 -15.65 -14.23
N PHE A 551 -5.52 -15.47 -13.08
CA PHE A 551 -6.76 -14.71 -12.98
C PHE A 551 -6.63 -13.51 -12.03
N GLY A 552 -7.24 -12.39 -12.40
CA GLY A 552 -7.24 -11.19 -11.60
C GLY A 552 -6.01 -10.31 -11.87
N GLU A 553 -5.20 -10.09 -10.86
CA GLU A 553 -4.02 -9.23 -10.94
C GLU A 553 -2.73 -10.07 -10.83
N VAL A 554 -1.98 -10.09 -11.91
CA VAL A 554 -0.68 -10.76 -11.97
C VAL A 554 0.39 -9.88 -11.33
N GLY A 555 1.24 -10.45 -10.48
CA GLY A 555 2.37 -9.73 -9.89
C GLY A 555 3.44 -9.36 -10.91
N LEU A 556 4.02 -8.17 -10.74
CA LEU A 556 5.16 -7.72 -11.52
C LEU A 556 6.41 -7.63 -10.64
N TYR A 557 6.42 -6.71 -9.70
CA TYR A 557 7.53 -6.51 -8.78
C TYR A 557 7.09 -5.82 -7.48
N VAL A 558 7.86 -6.03 -6.44
CA VAL A 558 7.91 -5.17 -5.26
C VAL A 558 9.03 -4.16 -5.47
N PHE A 559 8.85 -2.93 -5.02
CA PHE A 559 9.86 -1.89 -5.13
C PHE A 559 10.09 -1.19 -3.79
N ASP A 560 11.31 -0.67 -3.66
CA ASP A 560 11.73 0.14 -2.52
C ASP A 560 11.60 1.63 -2.86
N ASN A 561 11.48 2.47 -1.84
CA ASN A 561 11.66 3.90 -1.98
C ASN A 561 13.07 4.31 -1.56
N VAL A 562 13.65 5.24 -2.30
CA VAL A 562 14.95 5.82 -1.99
C VAL A 562 14.80 7.33 -1.89
N TRP A 563 15.26 7.89 -0.77
CA TRP A 563 15.16 9.31 -0.48
C TRP A 563 16.51 9.90 -0.15
N PRO A 564 16.87 11.05 -0.73
CA PRO A 564 18.09 11.75 -0.34
C PRO A 564 17.86 12.57 0.93
N ILE A 565 18.84 12.62 1.82
CA ILE A 565 18.93 13.61 2.88
C ILE A 565 20.22 14.44 2.72
N GLY A 566 20.06 15.74 2.83
CA GLY A 566 21.16 16.70 2.68
C GLY A 566 22.05 16.78 3.92
N PRO A 567 23.23 17.42 3.78
CA PRO A 567 24.23 17.47 4.85
C PRO A 567 23.80 18.25 6.11
N LYS A 568 22.68 18.96 6.09
CA LYS A 568 22.10 19.63 7.24
C LYS A 568 21.41 18.67 8.22
N LEU A 569 21.05 17.47 7.76
CA LEU A 569 20.34 16.46 8.52
C LEU A 569 21.32 15.38 9.00
N ALA A 570 21.31 15.09 10.31
CA ALA A 570 22.10 14.02 10.89
C ALA A 570 21.44 12.66 10.64
N THR A 571 20.13 12.58 10.83
CA THR A 571 19.34 11.35 10.65
C THR A 571 17.87 11.66 10.37
N TRP A 572 17.18 10.65 9.88
CA TRP A 572 15.73 10.63 9.74
C TRP A 572 15.20 9.23 10.07
N ASP A 573 15.39 8.79 11.31
CA ASP A 573 15.06 7.43 11.76
C ASP A 573 13.56 7.10 11.65
N GLY A 574 12.70 8.10 11.77
CA GLY A 574 11.25 7.93 11.63
C GLY A 574 10.80 7.55 10.22
N PHE A 575 11.60 7.89 9.20
CA PHE A 575 11.27 7.59 7.80
C PHE A 575 11.17 6.10 7.53
N ILE A 576 12.15 5.31 7.97
CA ILE A 576 12.17 3.85 7.76
C ILE A 576 10.98 3.18 8.44
N LYS A 577 10.51 3.72 9.56
CA LYS A 577 9.36 3.18 10.31
C LYS A 577 8.01 3.59 9.74
N GLN A 578 7.95 4.67 8.99
CA GLN A 578 6.69 5.28 8.52
C GLN A 578 6.65 5.50 7.00
N GLY A 579 7.71 5.14 6.28
CA GLY A 579 7.78 5.31 4.83
C GLY A 579 6.78 4.43 4.09
N ASP A 580 6.09 4.99 3.13
CA ASP A 580 5.20 4.30 2.19
C ASP A 580 5.54 4.75 0.76
N LEU A 581 4.94 4.06 -0.19
CA LEU A 581 5.03 4.21 -1.63
C LEU A 581 5.19 5.66 -2.13
N ARG A 582 4.62 6.63 -1.44
CA ARG A 582 4.47 8.01 -1.93
C ARG A 582 4.59 9.05 -0.86
N GLN A 583 4.94 8.66 0.35
CA GLN A 583 4.82 9.54 1.49
C GLN A 583 6.12 9.68 2.20
N ILE A 584 6.49 10.92 2.39
CA ILE A 584 7.44 11.29 3.40
C ILE A 584 6.63 11.57 4.65
N ASN A 585 6.88 10.79 5.69
CA ASN A 585 6.31 10.98 7.01
C ASN A 585 7.40 10.99 8.06
N GLY A 586 7.05 11.43 9.27
CA GLY A 586 7.97 11.40 10.39
C GLY A 586 9.02 12.49 10.32
N TYR A 587 8.68 13.65 9.76
CA TYR A 587 9.59 14.82 9.75
C TYR A 587 9.98 15.28 11.15
N GLU A 588 9.17 14.98 12.17
CA GLU A 588 9.49 15.22 13.57
C GLU A 588 10.68 14.39 14.09
N TYR A 589 11.06 13.35 13.35
CA TYR A 589 12.24 12.53 13.64
C TYR A 589 13.51 12.98 12.89
N MET A 590 13.41 14.01 12.06
CA MET A 590 14.60 14.62 11.48
C MET A 590 15.38 15.37 12.56
N GLU A 591 16.66 15.02 12.67
CA GLU A 591 17.56 15.68 13.61
C GLU A 591 18.58 16.53 12.85
N PRO A 592 18.90 17.74 13.32
CA PRO A 592 19.96 18.55 12.75
C PRO A 592 21.34 17.95 13.02
N GLN A 593 22.33 18.25 12.16
CA GLN A 593 23.73 17.90 12.42
C GLN A 593 24.31 18.71 13.55
#